data_67fcb4edb35d33b50e8ab554209d1563
#
_entry.id   67fcb4edb35d33b50e8ab554209d1563
#
_cell.length_a   1.000
_cell.length_b   1.000
_cell.length_c   1.000
_cell.angle_alpha   90.00
_cell.angle_beta   90.00
_cell.angle_gamma   90.00
#
_symmetry.space_group_name_H-M   'P 1'
#
loop_
_entity.id
_entity.type
_entity.pdbx_description
1 polymer ?
#
loop_
_entity_poly.entity_id
_entity_poly.type
_entity_poly.pdbx_seq_one_letter_code
_entity_poly.pdbx_strand_id
1 'polypeptide(L)'
;NIDACQIEDELSSAIIRDIRGLLHSFKIKTYDEDTGYGLLRHVLVRRGFHSGEVMVVLVLGSPVLPSKNHFVKALRELHPEISTVIVNVNDKRTSMVLGDKESVIYGKGYIEDTLCGCTFRISPKSFYQVNPVQTELLYGKAIAYAGLTGKETVVDAYCGTGTIRSE
;
A
#
# COMPACT_ATOMS: atom_id res chain seq x y z
N ASN A 1 -10.77 15.11 11.69
CA ASN A 1 -9.50 14.38 11.74
C ASN A 1 -9.71 13.08 12.51
N ILE A 2 -9.33 11.96 11.91
CA ILE A 2 -9.36 10.65 12.56
C ILE A 2 -7.92 10.40 13.03
N ASP A 3 -7.74 10.16 14.32
CA ASP A 3 -6.41 9.91 14.92
C ASP A 3 -6.14 8.41 15.11
N ALA A 4 -7.18 7.59 15.09
CA ALA A 4 -7.10 6.13 15.07
C ALA A 4 -8.34 5.55 14.38
N CYS A 5 -8.15 4.49 13.62
CA CYS A 5 -9.21 3.72 12.97
C CYS A 5 -9.23 2.30 13.54
N GLN A 6 -10.40 1.81 13.94
CA GLN A 6 -10.51 0.48 14.57
C GLN A 6 -10.30 -0.70 13.61
N ILE A 7 -10.40 -0.45 12.31
CA ILE A 7 -10.18 -1.46 11.26
C ILE A 7 -8.84 -1.32 10.54
N GLU A 8 -8.06 -0.31 10.91
CA GLU A 8 -6.74 -0.05 10.35
C GLU A 8 -5.66 -0.52 11.34
N ASP A 9 -4.54 -0.98 10.80
CA ASP A 9 -3.35 -1.33 11.56
C ASP A 9 -2.79 -0.09 12.30
N GLU A 10 -2.43 -0.25 13.58
CA GLU A 10 -1.93 0.84 14.43
C GLU A 10 -0.68 1.52 13.87
N LEU A 11 0.21 0.74 13.24
CA LEU A 11 1.41 1.26 12.60
C LEU A 11 1.05 2.16 11.41
N SER A 12 0.10 1.73 10.57
CA SER A 12 -0.40 2.53 9.44
C SER A 12 -1.00 3.85 9.91
N SER A 13 -1.79 3.82 10.99
CA SER A 13 -2.34 5.03 11.61
C SER A 13 -1.24 5.96 12.16
N ALA A 14 -0.19 5.41 12.77
CA ALA A 14 0.96 6.18 13.25
C ALA A 14 1.71 6.85 12.09
N ILE A 15 2.01 6.11 11.03
CA ILE A 15 2.67 6.65 9.82
C ILE A 15 1.87 7.80 9.23
N ILE A 16 0.55 7.67 9.12
CA ILE A 16 -0.31 8.73 8.57
C ILE A 16 -0.29 9.98 9.45
N ARG A 17 -0.31 9.83 10.78
CA ARG A 17 -0.21 10.97 11.73
C ARG A 17 1.12 11.70 11.56
N ASP A 18 2.23 10.95 11.48
CA ASP A 18 3.56 11.54 11.36
C ASP A 18 3.79 12.17 9.99
N ILE A 19 3.27 11.59 8.91
CA ILE A 19 3.25 12.24 7.59
C ILE A 19 2.51 13.59 7.68
N ARG A 20 1.37 13.67 8.37
CA ARG A 20 0.64 14.92 8.58
C ARG A 20 1.51 15.99 9.27
N GLY A 21 2.29 15.60 10.29
CA GLY A 21 3.25 16.48 10.95
C GLY A 21 4.37 16.95 10.01
N LEU A 22 4.90 16.02 9.20
CA LEU A 22 5.94 16.31 8.21
C LEU A 22 5.44 17.26 7.11
N LEU A 23 4.18 17.11 6.65
CA LEU A 23 3.60 18.04 5.67
C LEU A 23 3.68 19.49 6.15
N HIS A 24 3.36 19.73 7.42
CA HIS A 24 3.45 21.06 8.02
C HIS A 24 4.90 21.54 8.06
N SER A 25 5.84 20.68 8.51
CA SER A 25 7.27 21.02 8.64
C SER A 25 7.92 21.34 7.28
N PHE A 26 7.53 20.60 6.25
CA PHE A 26 8.04 20.78 4.87
C PHE A 26 7.21 21.77 4.04
N LYS A 27 6.20 22.41 4.64
CA LYS A 27 5.30 23.37 3.97
C LYS A 27 4.60 22.78 2.73
N ILE A 28 4.29 21.50 2.78
CA ILE A 28 3.55 20.79 1.74
C ILE A 28 2.05 20.94 2.02
N LYS A 29 1.33 21.55 1.09
CA LYS A 29 -0.13 21.74 1.24
C LYS A 29 -0.87 20.48 0.80
N THR A 30 -1.89 20.10 1.57
CA THR A 30 -2.88 19.12 1.15
C THR A 30 -3.70 19.67 -0.01
N TYR A 31 -4.05 18.78 -0.93
CA TYR A 31 -4.87 19.12 -2.09
C TYR A 31 -6.32 19.35 -1.64
N ASP A 32 -6.92 20.41 -2.16
CA ASP A 32 -8.31 20.76 -1.97
C ASP A 32 -9.05 20.46 -3.29
N GLU A 33 -9.99 19.52 -3.24
CA GLU A 33 -10.72 19.04 -4.42
C GLU A 33 -11.67 20.10 -5.00
N ASP A 34 -12.14 21.04 -4.18
CA ASP A 34 -13.05 22.11 -4.61
C ASP A 34 -12.30 23.18 -5.39
N THR A 35 -11.15 23.59 -4.87
CA THR A 35 -10.35 24.68 -5.47
C THR A 35 -9.29 24.18 -6.45
N GLY A 36 -8.89 22.92 -6.35
CA GLY A 36 -7.80 22.34 -7.14
C GLY A 36 -6.41 22.76 -6.69
N TYR A 37 -6.29 23.40 -5.51
CA TYR A 37 -5.01 23.84 -4.97
C TYR A 37 -4.45 22.86 -3.96
N GLY A 38 -3.10 22.78 -3.91
CA GLY A 38 -2.36 21.90 -3.02
C GLY A 38 -1.65 20.80 -3.78
N LEU A 39 -0.86 20.00 -3.07
CA LEU A 39 0.01 19.00 -3.68
C LEU A 39 -0.41 17.58 -3.29
N LEU A 40 -0.46 17.27 -1.98
CA LEU A 40 -0.74 15.91 -1.51
C LEU A 40 -2.25 15.65 -1.52
N ARG A 41 -2.67 14.69 -2.34
CA ARG A 41 -4.07 14.27 -2.45
C ARG A 41 -4.40 13.13 -1.50
N HIS A 42 -3.61 12.05 -1.56
CA HIS A 42 -3.84 10.87 -0.75
C HIS A 42 -2.52 10.30 -0.24
N VAL A 43 -2.60 9.53 0.82
CA VAL A 43 -1.52 8.67 1.30
C VAL A 43 -2.07 7.25 1.34
N LEU A 44 -1.38 6.32 0.66
CA LEU A 44 -1.67 4.90 0.76
C LEU A 44 -0.53 4.23 1.51
N VAL A 45 -0.84 3.54 2.60
CA VAL A 45 0.09 2.71 3.36
C VAL A 45 -0.26 1.25 3.10
N ARG A 46 0.74 0.47 2.75
CA ARG A 46 0.60 -0.99 2.59
C ARG A 46 1.65 -1.68 3.45
N ARG A 47 1.22 -2.68 4.18
CA ARG A 47 2.08 -3.46 5.06
C ARG A 47 2.04 -4.93 4.68
N GLY A 48 3.22 -5.56 4.60
CA GLY A 48 3.35 -7.02 4.63
C GLY A 48 3.17 -7.50 6.06
N PHE A 49 2.21 -8.37 6.29
CA PHE A 49 1.86 -8.82 7.64
C PHE A 49 2.96 -9.71 8.23
N HIS A 50 3.46 -10.68 7.44
CA HIS A 50 4.51 -11.61 7.87
C HIS A 50 5.92 -11.01 7.70
N SER A 51 6.15 -10.23 6.63
CA SER A 51 7.45 -9.63 6.35
C SER A 51 7.75 -8.40 7.22
N GLY A 52 6.71 -7.69 7.67
CA GLY A 52 6.84 -6.40 8.34
C GLY A 52 7.26 -5.25 7.41
N GLU A 53 7.47 -5.51 6.12
CA GLU A 53 7.80 -4.44 5.16
C GLU A 53 6.64 -3.46 5.00
N VAL A 54 6.96 -2.17 4.91
CA VAL A 54 5.97 -1.10 4.73
C VAL A 54 6.26 -0.32 3.46
N MET A 55 5.22 -0.13 2.64
CA MET A 55 5.21 0.76 1.50
C MET A 55 4.35 1.98 1.78
N VAL A 56 4.91 3.16 1.52
CA VAL A 56 4.17 4.43 1.54
C VAL A 56 4.06 4.97 0.12
N VAL A 57 2.84 5.24 -0.33
CA VAL A 57 2.57 5.89 -1.62
C VAL A 57 2.00 7.28 -1.35
N LEU A 58 2.73 8.29 -1.79
CA LEU A 58 2.29 9.70 -1.74
C LEU A 58 1.63 10.03 -3.08
N VAL A 59 0.33 10.24 -3.06
CA VAL A 59 -0.42 10.60 -4.26
C VAL A 59 -0.46 12.12 -4.37
N LEU A 60 0.16 12.63 -5.42
CA LEU A 60 0.36 14.06 -5.62
C LEU A 60 -0.44 14.56 -6.83
N GLY A 61 -0.89 15.82 -6.76
CA GLY A 61 -1.48 16.53 -7.91
C GLY A 61 -0.46 16.95 -8.97
N SER A 62 0.85 16.85 -8.67
CA SER A 62 1.95 17.13 -9.61
C SER A 62 3.16 16.22 -9.31
N PRO A 63 4.09 16.02 -10.27
CA PRO A 63 5.14 15.02 -10.13
C PRO A 63 6.27 15.40 -9.16
N VAL A 64 6.31 16.64 -8.67
CA VAL A 64 7.43 17.14 -7.88
C VAL A 64 7.07 17.20 -6.40
N LEU A 65 7.72 16.36 -5.60
CA LEU A 65 7.69 16.48 -4.13
C LEU A 65 8.83 17.40 -3.69
N PRO A 66 8.55 18.56 -3.08
CA PRO A 66 9.58 19.46 -2.57
C PRO A 66 10.46 18.77 -1.52
N SER A 67 11.77 18.99 -1.58
CA SER A 67 12.74 18.43 -0.61
C SER A 67 12.60 16.91 -0.40
N LYS A 68 12.27 16.14 -1.45
CA LYS A 68 11.92 14.72 -1.39
C LYS A 68 12.90 13.89 -0.56
N ASN A 69 14.20 14.12 -0.69
CA ASN A 69 15.23 13.34 0.01
C ASN A 69 15.20 13.59 1.53
N HIS A 70 15.00 14.85 1.94
CA HIS A 70 14.89 15.21 3.35
C HIS A 70 13.56 14.71 3.94
N PHE A 71 12.47 14.81 3.17
CA PHE A 71 11.16 14.28 3.58
C PHE A 71 11.23 12.77 3.82
N VAL A 72 11.77 12.03 2.87
CA VAL A 72 11.94 10.57 2.99
C VAL A 72 12.85 10.21 4.16
N LYS A 73 13.96 10.95 4.35
CA LYS A 73 14.87 10.74 5.47
C LYS A 73 14.14 10.93 6.80
N ALA A 74 13.45 12.05 6.98
CA ALA A 74 12.70 12.35 8.19
C ALA A 74 11.60 11.31 8.48
N LEU A 75 10.87 10.89 7.45
CA LEU A 75 9.84 9.86 7.57
C LEU A 75 10.43 8.52 8.02
N ARG A 76 11.58 8.13 7.47
CA ARG A 76 12.25 6.87 7.84
C ARG A 76 12.97 6.92 9.18
N GLU A 77 13.35 8.08 9.65
CA GLU A 77 13.87 8.24 11.03
C GLU A 77 12.78 7.98 12.07
N LEU A 78 11.52 8.33 11.75
CA LEU A 78 10.35 8.02 12.59
C LEU A 78 9.88 6.58 12.42
N HIS A 79 9.97 6.03 11.20
CA HIS A 79 9.44 4.74 10.80
C HIS A 79 10.49 3.94 10.00
N PRO A 80 11.47 3.31 10.66
CA PRO A 80 12.55 2.55 9.99
C PRO A 80 12.05 1.31 9.24
N GLU A 81 10.87 0.79 9.56
CA GLU A 81 10.18 -0.31 8.89
C GLU A 81 9.71 0.04 7.47
N ILE A 82 9.67 1.33 7.10
CA ILE A 82 9.35 1.73 5.72
C ILE A 82 10.47 1.29 4.79
N SER A 83 10.17 0.29 3.98
CA SER A 83 11.09 -0.31 3.01
C SER A 83 11.04 0.35 1.64
N THR A 84 9.95 1.03 1.30
CA THR A 84 9.82 1.76 0.04
C THR A 84 8.86 2.94 0.12
N VAL A 85 9.20 4.02 -0.60
CA VAL A 85 8.36 5.22 -0.76
C VAL A 85 8.21 5.53 -2.25
N ILE A 86 6.98 5.73 -2.67
CA ILE A 86 6.60 5.97 -4.06
C ILE A 86 5.81 7.26 -4.15
N VAL A 87 6.09 8.05 -5.17
CA VAL A 87 5.23 9.14 -5.61
C VAL A 87 4.36 8.63 -6.75
N ASN A 88 3.06 8.72 -6.58
CA ASN A 88 2.08 8.50 -7.63
C ASN A 88 1.48 9.85 -8.02
N VAL A 89 1.34 10.11 -9.31
CA VAL A 89 0.79 11.36 -9.83
C VAL A 89 -0.64 11.16 -10.30
N ASN A 90 -1.55 11.84 -9.63
CA ASN A 90 -2.95 11.93 -10.03
C ASN A 90 -3.33 13.40 -10.20
N ASP A 91 -3.17 13.89 -11.41
CA ASP A 91 -3.47 15.27 -11.83
C ASP A 91 -4.89 15.44 -12.40
N LYS A 92 -5.68 14.36 -12.42
CA LYS A 92 -7.02 14.34 -12.98
C LYS A 92 -8.08 14.64 -11.90
N ARG A 93 -9.18 15.27 -12.27
CA ARG A 93 -10.40 15.33 -11.45
C ARG A 93 -11.15 14.02 -11.57
N THR A 94 -10.91 13.10 -10.65
CA THR A 94 -11.45 11.74 -10.66
C THR A 94 -11.59 11.20 -9.24
N SER A 95 -12.52 10.29 -9.03
CA SER A 95 -12.66 9.53 -7.78
C SER A 95 -11.59 8.44 -7.58
N MET A 96 -10.78 8.17 -8.60
CA MET A 96 -9.69 7.22 -8.49
C MET A 96 -8.58 7.77 -7.59
N VAL A 97 -8.13 6.97 -6.64
CA VAL A 97 -7.04 7.36 -5.72
C VAL A 97 -5.71 7.45 -6.45
N LEU A 98 -5.35 6.41 -7.21
CA LEU A 98 -4.07 6.30 -7.90
C LEU A 98 -4.17 6.78 -9.35
N GLY A 99 -3.20 7.58 -9.77
CA GLY A 99 -2.99 7.95 -11.16
C GLY A 99 -2.13 6.93 -11.93
N ASP A 100 -1.80 7.28 -13.18
CA ASP A 100 -1.12 6.36 -14.10
C ASP A 100 0.41 6.39 -13.95
N LYS A 101 0.98 7.51 -13.48
CA LYS A 101 2.43 7.71 -13.39
C LYS A 101 2.92 7.48 -11.98
N GLU A 102 3.99 6.69 -11.85
CA GLU A 102 4.62 6.39 -10.57
C GLU A 102 6.13 6.60 -10.67
N SER A 103 6.74 7.05 -9.58
CA SER A 103 8.19 7.12 -9.43
C SER A 103 8.60 6.66 -8.04
N VAL A 104 9.55 5.73 -7.99
CA VAL A 104 10.14 5.28 -6.72
C VAL A 104 11.12 6.35 -6.25
N ILE A 105 10.89 6.87 -5.04
CA ILE A 105 11.77 7.87 -4.43
C ILE A 105 12.63 7.29 -3.30
N TYR A 106 12.27 6.07 -2.84
CA TYR A 106 13.08 5.28 -1.92
C TYR A 106 12.71 3.79 -2.04
N GLY A 107 13.73 2.91 -1.90
CA GLY A 107 13.55 1.46 -1.88
C GLY A 107 13.31 0.85 -3.25
N LYS A 108 12.69 -0.33 -3.27
CA LYS A 108 12.54 -1.18 -4.48
C LYS A 108 11.24 -0.93 -5.27
N GLY A 109 10.31 -0.12 -4.74
CA GLY A 109 9.04 0.19 -5.41
C GLY A 109 7.94 -0.87 -5.22
N TYR A 110 8.19 -1.86 -4.38
CA TYR A 110 7.26 -2.90 -3.97
C TYR A 110 7.62 -3.41 -2.58
N ILE A 111 6.72 -4.12 -1.96
CA ILE A 111 6.98 -4.92 -0.76
C ILE A 111 6.74 -6.39 -1.08
N GLU A 112 7.32 -7.27 -0.28
CA GLU A 112 7.05 -8.70 -0.35
C GLU A 112 6.34 -9.13 0.94
N ASP A 113 5.42 -10.09 0.81
CA ASP A 113 4.77 -10.71 1.95
C ASP A 113 4.51 -12.18 1.67
N THR A 114 4.34 -12.95 2.72
CA THR A 114 4.05 -14.38 2.63
C THR A 114 2.59 -14.63 2.98
N LEU A 115 1.90 -15.43 2.17
CA LEU A 115 0.54 -15.89 2.41
C LEU A 115 0.45 -17.36 1.97
N CYS A 116 -0.11 -18.23 2.80
CA CYS A 116 -0.20 -19.67 2.52
C CYS A 116 1.13 -20.29 2.09
N GLY A 117 2.24 -19.89 2.72
CA GLY A 117 3.59 -20.39 2.40
C GLY A 117 4.24 -19.86 1.12
N CYS A 118 3.55 -19.05 0.33
CA CYS A 118 4.08 -18.44 -0.90
C CYS A 118 4.40 -16.97 -0.71
N THR A 119 5.49 -16.52 -1.32
CA THR A 119 5.90 -15.11 -1.28
C THR A 119 5.32 -14.34 -2.46
N PHE A 120 4.64 -13.25 -2.16
CA PHE A 120 4.00 -12.36 -3.14
C PHE A 120 4.69 -11.01 -3.17
N ARG A 121 4.86 -10.51 -4.39
CA ARG A 121 5.32 -9.15 -4.61
C ARG A 121 4.11 -8.22 -4.76
N ILE A 122 4.05 -7.20 -3.90
CA ILE A 122 2.92 -6.30 -3.78
C ILE A 122 3.35 -4.92 -4.27
N SER A 123 2.75 -4.47 -5.38
CA SER A 123 2.93 -3.11 -5.93
C SER A 123 1.83 -2.16 -5.40
N PRO A 124 1.92 -0.83 -5.65
CA PRO A 124 0.87 0.11 -5.26
C PRO A 124 -0.53 -0.27 -5.75
N LYS A 125 -0.61 -0.82 -6.96
CA LYS A 125 -1.89 -1.16 -7.64
C LYS A 125 -2.32 -2.61 -7.47
N SER A 126 -1.47 -3.49 -6.93
CA SER A 126 -1.83 -4.90 -6.72
C SER A 126 -2.96 -5.02 -5.72
N PHE A 127 -3.96 -5.84 -6.04
CA PHE A 127 -4.89 -6.30 -5.03
C PHE A 127 -4.19 -7.33 -4.13
N TYR A 128 -4.27 -7.15 -2.84
CA TYR A 128 -3.78 -8.10 -1.84
C TYR A 128 -4.70 -8.06 -0.62
N GLN A 129 -5.01 -9.21 -0.07
CA GLN A 129 -5.95 -9.33 1.05
C GLN A 129 -5.43 -8.59 2.30
N VAL A 130 -6.27 -7.75 2.87
CA VAL A 130 -5.91 -6.91 4.03
C VAL A 130 -5.91 -7.66 5.36
N ASN A 131 -6.54 -8.86 5.42
CA ASN A 131 -6.57 -9.71 6.59
C ASN A 131 -6.01 -11.09 6.24
N PRO A 132 -4.68 -11.26 6.27
CA PRO A 132 -4.02 -12.50 5.86
C PRO A 132 -4.42 -13.69 6.73
N VAL A 133 -4.59 -13.50 8.03
CA VAL A 133 -5.00 -14.58 8.96
C VAL A 133 -6.34 -15.20 8.55
N GLN A 134 -7.34 -14.37 8.28
CA GLN A 134 -8.65 -14.87 7.83
C GLN A 134 -8.60 -15.39 6.40
N THR A 135 -7.73 -14.83 5.57
CA THR A 135 -7.54 -15.28 4.19
C THR A 135 -6.96 -16.70 4.15
N GLU A 136 -5.94 -16.99 4.94
CA GLU A 136 -5.35 -18.34 5.05
C GLU A 136 -6.39 -19.36 5.53
N LEU A 137 -7.18 -19.02 6.55
CA LEU A 137 -8.27 -19.88 7.03
C LEU A 137 -9.33 -20.14 5.95
N LEU A 138 -9.70 -19.10 5.20
CA LEU A 138 -10.69 -19.19 4.12
C LEU A 138 -10.18 -20.06 2.98
N TYR A 139 -8.93 -19.82 2.55
CA TYR A 139 -8.33 -20.58 1.44
C TYR A 139 -8.12 -22.03 1.81
N GLY A 140 -7.58 -22.33 2.99
CA GLY A 140 -7.44 -23.69 3.46
C GLY A 140 -8.78 -24.45 3.50
N LYS A 141 -9.88 -23.79 3.93
CA LYS A 141 -11.22 -24.40 3.86
C LYS A 141 -11.70 -24.62 2.42
N ALA A 142 -11.48 -23.65 1.53
CA ALA A 142 -11.89 -23.77 0.13
C ALA A 142 -11.18 -24.96 -0.55
N ILE A 143 -9.87 -25.09 -0.33
CA ILE A 143 -9.06 -26.20 -0.86
C ILE A 143 -9.50 -27.55 -0.29
N ALA A 144 -9.74 -27.61 1.05
CA ALA A 144 -10.24 -28.83 1.67
C ALA A 144 -11.60 -29.26 1.10
N TYR A 145 -12.51 -28.30 0.86
CA TYR A 145 -13.82 -28.60 0.26
C TYR A 145 -13.72 -28.98 -1.22
N ALA A 146 -12.74 -28.47 -1.95
CA ALA A 146 -12.50 -28.86 -3.34
C ALA A 146 -12.10 -30.33 -3.50
N GLY A 147 -11.54 -30.94 -2.45
CA GLY A 147 -11.20 -32.37 -2.42
C GLY A 147 -10.24 -32.79 -3.52
N LEU A 148 -9.30 -31.93 -3.87
CA LEU A 148 -8.36 -32.16 -4.98
C LEU A 148 -7.42 -33.34 -4.69
N THR A 149 -7.20 -34.18 -5.69
CA THR A 149 -6.30 -35.36 -5.62
C THR A 149 -4.98 -35.15 -6.32
N GLY A 150 -4.79 -33.96 -6.94
CA GLY A 150 -3.62 -33.60 -7.74
C GLY A 150 -3.70 -34.02 -9.21
N LYS A 151 -4.86 -34.53 -9.64
CA LYS A 151 -5.10 -34.93 -11.06
C LYS A 151 -6.07 -34.00 -11.79
N GLU A 152 -6.72 -33.12 -11.06
CA GLU A 152 -7.71 -32.21 -11.56
C GLU A 152 -7.07 -31.00 -12.24
N THR A 153 -7.78 -30.44 -13.24
CA THR A 153 -7.47 -29.13 -13.78
C THR A 153 -8.32 -28.09 -13.03
N VAL A 154 -7.65 -27.18 -12.34
CA VAL A 154 -8.31 -26.09 -11.60
C VAL A 154 -8.18 -24.79 -12.39
N VAL A 155 -9.28 -24.05 -12.53
CA VAL A 155 -9.32 -22.75 -13.18
C VAL A 155 -9.68 -21.68 -12.16
N ASP A 156 -8.77 -20.71 -11.95
CA ASP A 156 -9.06 -19.48 -11.22
C ASP A 156 -9.33 -18.37 -12.24
N ALA A 157 -10.60 -18.02 -12.41
CA ALA A 157 -11.04 -17.05 -13.43
C ALA A 157 -10.73 -15.59 -13.06
N TYR A 158 -10.46 -15.31 -11.78
CA TYR A 158 -10.19 -13.96 -11.24
C TYR A 158 -8.95 -13.97 -10.36
N CYS A 159 -7.91 -14.63 -10.79
CA CYS A 159 -6.74 -14.98 -9.97
C CYS A 159 -6.00 -13.77 -9.34
N GLY A 160 -6.12 -12.56 -9.87
CA GLY A 160 -5.39 -11.40 -9.35
C GLY A 160 -3.89 -11.67 -9.27
N THR A 161 -3.33 -11.62 -8.04
CA THR A 161 -1.92 -11.99 -7.77
C THR A 161 -1.70 -13.50 -7.67
N GLY A 162 -2.76 -14.30 -7.80
CA GLY A 162 -2.68 -15.77 -7.79
C GLY A 162 -2.63 -16.39 -6.39
N THR A 163 -3.12 -15.72 -5.36
CA THR A 163 -2.98 -16.15 -3.96
C THR A 163 -3.66 -17.49 -3.66
N ILE A 164 -4.80 -17.82 -4.28
CA ILE A 164 -5.49 -19.12 -4.09
C ILE A 164 -4.75 -20.25 -4.83
N ARG A 165 -4.10 -19.95 -5.94
CA ARG A 165 -3.43 -20.93 -6.80
C ARG A 165 -2.11 -21.44 -6.23
N SER A 166 -1.59 -20.82 -5.21
CA SER A 166 -0.25 -21.08 -4.68
C SER A 166 -0.19 -22.19 -3.60
N GLU A 167 -1.35 -22.81 -3.28
CA GLU A 167 -1.44 -23.96 -2.36
C GLU A 167 -1.55 -25.33 -3.07
#